data_4565fe53754e357d0814a8ccaff81eea
#
_entry.id   4565fe53754e357d0814a8ccaff81eea
#
_cell.length_a   1.000
_cell.length_b   1.000
_cell.length_c   1.000
_cell.angle_alpha   90.00
_cell.angle_beta   90.00
_cell.angle_gamma   90.00
#
_symmetry.space_group_name_H-M   'P 1'
#
loop_
_entity.id
_entity.type
_entity.pdbx_description
1 polymer ?
#
loop_
_entity_poly.entity_id
_entity_poly.type
_entity_poly.pdbx_seq_one_letter_code
_entity_poly.pdbx_strand_id
1 'polypeptide(L)'
;MVGNPPRDGKTTVTVERDIGNKVTTNDKDSKAFADVMEQMALDYTDLDVVLGPIYDSDYMPFEALGYVTIGCYDGGATVENTHYHSVTDDICFVNIDYVVSVAKMVLAAVLKEAVILPTKS
;
A
#
# COMPACT_ATOMS: atom_id res chain seq x y z
N MET A 1 -0.50 0.03 7.62
CA MET A 1 -1.19 -1.08 8.32
C MET A 1 -2.43 -1.44 7.54
N VAL A 2 -2.72 -2.71 7.38
CA VAL A 2 -3.85 -3.21 6.59
C VAL A 2 -4.56 -4.32 7.38
N GLY A 3 -5.86 -4.25 7.53
CA GLY A 3 -6.59 -5.32 8.23
C GLY A 3 -8.02 -4.97 8.61
N ASN A 4 -8.35 -3.70 8.67
CA ASN A 4 -9.67 -3.25 9.09
C ASN A 4 -10.28 -2.33 8.02
N PRO A 5 -11.02 -2.89 7.03
CA PRO A 5 -11.62 -2.10 5.98
C PRO A 5 -12.65 -1.10 6.53
N PRO A 6 -12.94 -0.03 5.79
CA PRO A 6 -13.96 0.94 6.17
C PRO A 6 -15.29 0.29 6.51
N ARG A 7 -16.00 0.83 7.50
CA ARG A 7 -17.28 0.29 7.98
C ARG A 7 -18.45 0.51 7.03
N ASP A 8 -18.27 1.25 5.96
CA ASP A 8 -19.27 1.51 4.92
C ASP A 8 -19.52 0.30 3.98
N GLY A 9 -18.90 -0.83 4.27
CA GLY A 9 -19.00 -2.06 3.48
C GLY A 9 -18.17 -2.04 2.21
N LYS A 10 -17.35 -1.01 1.99
CA LYS A 10 -16.42 -0.93 0.87
C LYS A 10 -15.11 -1.60 1.21
N THR A 11 -14.49 -2.17 0.21
CA THR A 11 -13.16 -2.79 0.28
C THR A 11 -12.08 -1.81 -0.16
N THR A 12 -12.11 -0.59 0.40
CA THR A 12 -11.20 0.49 0.01
C THR A 12 -9.80 0.27 0.61
N VAL A 13 -8.78 0.44 -0.22
CA VAL A 13 -7.38 0.49 0.20
C VAL A 13 -6.74 1.79 -0.31
N THR A 14 -5.99 2.46 0.54
CA THR A 14 -5.18 3.61 0.12
C THR A 14 -3.80 3.09 -0.31
N VAL A 15 -3.42 3.39 -1.56
CA VAL A 15 -2.05 3.24 -2.04
C VAL A 15 -1.36 4.58 -1.88
N GLU A 16 -0.38 4.62 -1.02
CA GLU A 16 0.39 5.82 -0.70
C GLU A 16 1.59 5.94 -1.63
N ARG A 17 1.82 7.11 -2.18
CA ARG A 17 2.94 7.42 -3.08
C ARG A 17 3.70 8.63 -2.59
N ASP A 18 4.98 8.69 -2.93
CA ASP A 18 5.82 9.85 -2.68
C ASP A 18 5.43 11.00 -3.62
N ILE A 19 5.20 12.18 -3.08
CA ILE A 19 4.83 13.40 -3.80
C ILE A 19 5.49 14.63 -3.17
N GLY A 20 6.82 14.65 -3.14
CA GLY A 20 7.59 15.80 -2.69
C GLY A 20 7.87 15.84 -1.20
N ASN A 21 8.19 14.70 -0.60
CA ASN A 21 8.57 14.63 0.80
C ASN A 21 10.01 15.17 1.02
N LYS A 22 10.99 14.34 1.36
CA LYS A 22 12.38 14.78 1.58
C LYS A 22 13.21 14.76 0.31
N VAL A 23 12.96 13.79 -0.55
CA VAL A 23 13.65 13.62 -1.83
C VAL A 23 12.62 13.62 -2.95
N THR A 24 12.76 14.52 -3.90
CA THR A 24 11.79 14.67 -5.00
C THR A 24 12.21 13.98 -6.30
N THR A 25 13.42 13.42 -6.35
CA THR A 25 13.94 12.75 -7.56
C THR A 25 13.30 11.40 -7.82
N ASN A 26 12.69 10.78 -6.82
CA ASN A 26 11.98 9.50 -6.84
C ASN A 26 10.46 9.62 -6.99
N ASP A 27 9.87 10.83 -6.89
CA ASP A 27 8.42 11.06 -6.97
C ASP A 27 7.79 10.45 -8.23
N LYS A 28 8.44 10.63 -9.38
CA LYS A 28 7.93 10.12 -10.65
C LYS A 28 7.85 8.60 -10.68
N ASP A 29 8.88 7.94 -10.15
CA ASP A 29 8.97 6.47 -10.15
C ASP A 29 8.06 5.88 -9.06
N SER A 30 7.92 6.57 -7.93
CA SER A 30 6.94 6.23 -6.89
C SER A 30 5.51 6.30 -7.44
N LYS A 31 5.20 7.37 -8.20
CA LYS A 31 3.91 7.45 -8.88
C LYS A 31 3.68 6.30 -9.86
N ALA A 32 4.66 6.00 -10.70
CA ALA A 32 4.55 4.93 -11.68
C ALA A 32 4.32 3.57 -11.00
N PHE A 33 4.99 3.31 -9.87
CA PHE A 33 4.79 2.08 -9.11
C PHE A 33 3.41 2.03 -8.42
N ALA A 34 2.91 3.16 -7.92
CA ALA A 34 1.55 3.23 -7.39
C ALA A 34 0.49 2.99 -8.47
N ASP A 35 0.68 3.50 -9.69
CA ASP A 35 -0.19 3.25 -10.84
C ASP A 35 -0.20 1.73 -11.22
N VAL A 36 0.94 1.05 -11.12
CA VAL A 36 1.00 -0.42 -11.27
C VAL A 36 0.21 -1.12 -10.17
N MET A 37 0.37 -0.69 -8.91
CA MET A 37 -0.35 -1.29 -7.78
C MET A 37 -1.87 -1.16 -7.97
N GLU A 38 -2.35 0.03 -8.36
CA GLU A 38 -3.77 0.28 -8.68
C GLU A 38 -4.26 -0.65 -9.80
N GLN A 39 -3.50 -0.79 -10.88
CA GLN A 39 -3.87 -1.71 -11.96
C GLN A 39 -3.95 -3.16 -11.49
N MET A 40 -3.02 -3.60 -10.63
CA MET A 40 -3.06 -4.95 -10.08
C MET A 40 -4.25 -5.18 -9.14
N ALA A 41 -4.69 -4.16 -8.42
CA ALA A 41 -5.92 -4.23 -7.66
C ALA A 41 -7.13 -4.49 -8.57
N LEU A 42 -7.25 -3.73 -9.65
CA LEU A 42 -8.35 -3.86 -10.63
C LEU A 42 -8.35 -5.21 -11.33
N ASP A 43 -7.17 -5.77 -11.65
CA ASP A 43 -7.06 -7.00 -12.41
C ASP A 43 -7.29 -8.27 -11.56
N TYR A 44 -6.98 -8.22 -10.27
CA TYR A 44 -6.90 -9.43 -9.43
C TYR A 44 -7.73 -9.40 -8.14
N THR A 45 -8.41 -8.30 -7.85
CA THR A 45 -9.16 -8.13 -6.61
C THR A 45 -10.45 -7.32 -6.82
N ASP A 46 -11.29 -7.27 -5.80
CA ASP A 46 -12.46 -6.39 -5.73
C ASP A 46 -12.18 -5.13 -4.88
N LEU A 47 -10.90 -4.74 -4.75
CA LEU A 47 -10.51 -3.57 -3.97
C LEU A 47 -10.80 -2.28 -4.72
N ASP A 48 -11.38 -1.32 -4.01
CA ASP A 48 -11.44 0.08 -4.43
C ASP A 48 -10.16 0.78 -4.01
N VAL A 49 -9.36 1.26 -4.97
CA VAL A 49 -8.10 1.95 -4.68
C VAL A 49 -8.31 3.45 -4.60
N VAL A 50 -7.76 4.04 -3.54
CA VAL A 50 -7.61 5.49 -3.39
C VAL A 50 -6.11 5.80 -3.37
N LEU A 51 -5.68 6.78 -4.17
CA LEU A 51 -4.30 7.25 -4.17
C LEU A 51 -4.12 8.37 -3.14
N GLY A 52 -3.10 8.23 -2.30
CA GLY A 52 -2.74 9.21 -1.27
C GLY A 52 -1.25 9.50 -1.23
N PRO A 53 -0.81 10.55 -0.53
CA PRO A 53 0.60 10.78 -0.25
C PRO A 53 1.11 9.80 0.81
N ILE A 54 2.41 9.47 0.74
CA ILE A 54 3.10 8.86 1.90
C ILE A 54 3.09 9.84 3.07
N TYR A 55 3.04 9.29 4.29
CA TYR A 55 2.95 10.10 5.49
C TYR A 55 4.13 9.80 6.43
N ASP A 56 3.90 9.22 7.58
CA ASP A 56 4.94 8.94 8.58
C ASP A 56 4.88 7.45 8.95
N SER A 57 5.67 6.63 8.24
CA SER A 57 5.69 5.19 8.41
C SER A 57 7.07 4.61 8.08
N ASP A 58 7.17 3.31 8.07
CA ASP A 58 8.40 2.50 7.90
C ASP A 58 9.14 2.80 6.58
N TYR A 59 8.48 3.35 5.59
CA TYR A 59 9.08 3.72 4.30
C TYR A 59 9.90 5.02 4.38
N MET A 60 9.69 5.90 5.37
CA MET A 60 10.33 7.21 5.44
C MET A 60 11.87 7.17 5.48
N PRO A 61 12.53 6.22 6.17
CA PRO A 61 13.98 6.10 6.11
C PRO A 61 14.51 5.75 4.71
N PHE A 62 13.74 4.99 3.92
CA PHE A 62 14.10 4.62 2.55
C PHE A 62 13.88 5.79 1.60
N GLU A 63 12.76 6.50 1.72
CA GLU A 63 12.49 7.72 0.97
C GLU A 63 13.61 8.76 1.17
N ALA A 64 14.00 9.01 2.42
CA ALA A 64 15.06 9.96 2.75
C ALA A 64 16.43 9.62 2.12
N LEU A 65 16.64 8.37 1.69
CA LEU A 65 17.81 7.90 0.95
C LEU A 65 17.59 7.91 -0.58
N GLY A 66 16.44 8.37 -1.05
CA GLY A 66 16.10 8.47 -2.47
C GLY A 66 15.59 7.18 -3.11
N TYR A 67 15.23 6.17 -2.31
CA TYR A 67 14.60 4.96 -2.84
C TYR A 67 13.15 5.24 -3.24
N VAL A 68 12.68 4.57 -4.28
CA VAL A 68 11.27 4.55 -4.66
C VAL A 68 10.48 3.84 -3.57
N THR A 69 9.52 4.53 -2.98
CA THR A 69 8.70 4.01 -1.91
C THR A 69 7.22 4.21 -2.22
N ILE A 70 6.43 3.22 -1.87
CA ILE A 70 4.97 3.27 -1.80
C ILE A 70 4.52 2.59 -0.53
N GLY A 71 3.31 2.90 -0.08
CA GLY A 71 2.69 2.27 1.07
C GLY A 71 1.30 1.74 0.75
N CYS A 72 0.80 0.89 1.63
CA CYS A 72 -0.61 0.48 1.64
C CYS A 72 -1.19 0.71 3.01
N TYR A 73 -2.37 1.32 3.03
CA TYR A 73 -3.07 1.64 4.26
C TYR A 73 -4.55 1.25 4.15
N ASP A 74 -5.14 0.74 5.21
CA ASP A 74 -6.54 0.37 5.23
C ASP A 74 -7.46 1.60 5.37
N GLY A 75 -8.49 1.64 4.54
CA GLY A 75 -9.42 2.73 4.52
C GLY A 75 -9.10 3.84 3.50
N GLY A 76 -9.94 4.84 3.52
CA GLY A 76 -9.85 6.02 2.67
C GLY A 76 -9.13 7.19 3.36
N ALA A 77 -9.65 8.40 3.21
CA ALA A 77 -9.04 9.62 3.74
C ALA A 77 -9.04 9.74 5.28
N THR A 78 -9.72 8.86 6.01
CA THR A 78 -9.82 8.90 7.47
C THR A 78 -9.51 7.54 8.09
N VAL A 79 -8.77 7.54 9.20
CA VAL A 79 -8.53 6.35 10.02
C VAL A 79 -9.82 5.95 10.69
N GLU A 80 -10.42 4.85 10.27
CA GLU A 80 -11.65 4.35 10.86
C GLU A 80 -11.43 3.25 11.91
N ASN A 81 -10.21 2.71 11.98
CA ASN A 81 -9.86 1.72 13.00
C ASN A 81 -9.70 2.38 14.36
N THR A 82 -10.74 2.29 15.19
CA THR A 82 -10.74 2.83 16.56
C THR A 82 -9.77 2.11 17.50
N HIS A 83 -9.21 0.98 17.09
CA HIS A 83 -8.24 0.19 17.84
C HIS A 83 -6.79 0.47 17.41
N TYR A 84 -6.60 1.26 16.35
CA TYR A 84 -5.29 1.61 15.80
C TYR A 84 -4.33 2.13 16.88
N HIS A 85 -3.13 1.55 16.94
CA HIS A 85 -2.10 1.88 17.94
C HIS A 85 -2.55 1.77 19.41
N SER A 86 -3.46 0.84 19.71
CA SER A 86 -3.94 0.60 21.05
C SER A 86 -3.75 -0.86 21.49
N VAL A 87 -3.83 -1.10 22.81
CA VAL A 87 -3.76 -2.46 23.36
C VAL A 87 -5.00 -3.30 23.04
N THR A 88 -6.02 -2.69 22.43
CA THR A 88 -7.25 -3.35 21.99
C THR A 88 -7.21 -3.70 20.49
N ASP A 89 -6.11 -3.42 19.78
CA ASP A 89 -5.92 -3.83 18.40
C ASP A 89 -5.61 -5.32 18.36
N ASP A 90 -6.66 -6.11 18.22
CA ASP A 90 -6.65 -7.58 18.31
C ASP A 90 -7.08 -8.20 16.97
N ILE A 91 -6.65 -9.43 16.75
CA ILE A 91 -6.96 -10.22 15.55
C ILE A 91 -8.46 -10.38 15.29
N CYS A 92 -9.30 -10.30 16.30
CA CYS A 92 -10.76 -10.39 16.15
C CYS A 92 -11.35 -9.22 15.36
N PHE A 93 -10.62 -8.11 15.19
CA PHE A 93 -11.00 -6.96 14.38
C PHE A 93 -10.44 -7.01 12.95
N VAL A 94 -9.63 -8.01 12.63
CA VAL A 94 -9.01 -8.17 11.31
C VAL A 94 -9.97 -8.87 10.36
N ASN A 95 -10.23 -8.26 9.21
CA ASN A 95 -10.93 -8.91 8.11
C ASN A 95 -9.93 -9.68 7.24
N ILE A 96 -9.92 -11.00 7.35
CA ILE A 96 -8.95 -11.87 6.66
C ILE A 96 -9.11 -11.79 5.14
N ASP A 97 -10.33 -11.76 4.61
CA ASP A 97 -10.58 -11.69 3.17
C ASP A 97 -10.06 -10.38 2.57
N TYR A 98 -10.20 -9.27 3.30
CA TYR A 98 -9.62 -7.99 2.93
C TYR A 98 -8.09 -8.05 2.92
N VAL A 99 -7.47 -8.59 3.96
CA VAL A 99 -6.00 -8.78 4.03
C VAL A 99 -5.50 -9.64 2.87
N VAL A 100 -6.21 -10.71 2.53
CA VAL A 100 -5.86 -11.59 1.40
C VAL A 100 -5.97 -10.82 0.09
N SER A 101 -6.98 -9.98 -0.10
CA SER A 101 -7.14 -9.16 -1.31
C SER A 101 -5.99 -8.14 -1.45
N VAL A 102 -5.61 -7.47 -0.37
CA VAL A 102 -4.45 -6.56 -0.40
C VAL A 102 -3.15 -7.33 -0.67
N ALA A 103 -2.97 -8.50 -0.06
CA ALA A 103 -1.80 -9.34 -0.33
C ALA A 103 -1.72 -9.81 -1.79
N LYS A 104 -2.85 -10.14 -2.43
CA LYS A 104 -2.91 -10.45 -3.88
C LYS A 104 -2.48 -9.27 -4.73
N MET A 105 -3.00 -8.08 -4.45
CA MET A 105 -2.62 -6.84 -5.15
C MET A 105 -1.11 -6.61 -5.07
N VAL A 106 -0.55 -6.65 -3.86
CA VAL A 106 0.89 -6.42 -3.62
C VAL A 106 1.73 -7.48 -4.32
N LEU A 107 1.37 -8.78 -4.19
CA LEU A 107 2.09 -9.86 -4.83
C LEU A 107 2.07 -9.73 -6.36
N ALA A 108 0.93 -9.38 -6.94
CA ALA A 108 0.81 -9.18 -8.38
C ALA A 108 1.70 -8.02 -8.87
N ALA A 109 1.74 -6.91 -8.13
CA ALA A 109 2.61 -5.78 -8.44
C ALA A 109 4.10 -6.16 -8.35
N VAL A 110 4.50 -6.89 -7.30
CA VAL A 110 5.88 -7.39 -7.17
C VAL A 110 6.25 -8.31 -8.32
N LEU A 111 5.38 -9.25 -8.69
CA LEU A 111 5.64 -10.17 -9.80
C LEU A 111 5.74 -9.46 -11.16
N LYS A 112 4.98 -8.38 -11.35
CA LYS A 112 5.01 -7.57 -12.57
C LYS A 112 6.31 -6.78 -12.68
N GLU A 113 6.80 -6.22 -11.58
CA GLU A 113 8.00 -5.37 -11.55
C GLU A 113 9.29 -6.17 -11.32
N ALA A 114 9.19 -7.40 -10.80
CA ALA A 114 10.35 -8.22 -10.52
C ALA A 114 11.08 -8.62 -11.81
N VAL A 115 12.34 -8.22 -11.91
CA VAL A 115 13.24 -8.63 -12.99
C VAL A 115 14.11 -9.79 -12.53
N ILE A 116 14.00 -10.93 -13.18
CA ILE A 116 14.91 -12.06 -12.93
C ILE A 116 16.28 -11.68 -13.53
N LEU A 117 17.22 -11.35 -12.68
CA LEU A 117 18.60 -11.14 -13.12
C LEU A 117 19.22 -12.49 -13.53
N PRO A 118 19.91 -12.57 -14.69
CA PRO A 118 20.60 -13.79 -15.05
C PRO A 118 21.66 -14.11 -13.99
N THR A 119 21.68 -15.36 -13.54
CA THR A 119 22.74 -15.86 -12.66
C THR A 119 24.07 -15.67 -13.38
N LYS A 120 25.00 -14.93 -12.76
CA LYS A 120 26.38 -14.89 -13.26
C LYS A 120 26.94 -16.31 -13.21
N SER A 121 27.13 -16.90 -14.38
CA SER A 121 27.90 -18.16 -14.55
C SER A 121 29.37 -17.93 -14.23
#